data_7ff068dec171242dbe0d1a9a45421a4b
#
_entry.id   7ff068dec171242dbe0d1a9a45421a4b
#
_cell.length_a   1.000
_cell.length_b   1.000
_cell.length_c   1.000
_cell.angle_alpha   90.00
_cell.angle_beta   90.00
_cell.angle_gamma   90.00
#
_symmetry.space_group_name_H-M   'P 1'
#
loop_
_entity.id
_entity.type
_entity.pdbx_description
1 polymer ?
#
loop_
_entity_poly.entity_id
_entity_poly.type
_entity_poly.pdbx_seq_one_letter_code
_entity_poly.pdbx_strand_id
1 'polypeptide(L)'
;MRLLIGESKQIKTKMQQELKLEKIQEKSTFSEWIKNNFQYIPPAFITLILLVGQFTYGILDSYTNLVVSIGTSLIAEIVLSKTVLGTRKNLASAYITGISVGILIRSNVVWPYFVTALLSIISKYVLRYKGRHLWNPSNFGVSWMLFLGSMNVAGLSIQWGSNLAAMSVIWALGLIIVNKAKRLHVTLTYVASFIILAYIRSLIVNDTFLAELSPLTGPMYQLFIFFMITDPPTAVSTKKGRIIVVILVALAEFVLRLNSSIYAPFYALCIVGPVAKFIDLRSLQLNTVP
;
A
#
# COMPACT_ATOMS: atom_id res chain seq x y z
N MET A 1 11.42 10.47 -65.36
CA MET A 1 11.67 11.21 -64.08
C MET A 1 10.43 11.35 -63.19
N ARG A 2 9.23 11.73 -63.70
CA ARG A 2 8.02 11.82 -62.82
C ARG A 2 7.50 10.49 -62.28
N LEU A 3 7.64 9.38 -63.00
CA LEU A 3 7.21 8.04 -62.55
C LEU A 3 8.08 7.52 -61.39
N LEU A 4 9.37 7.70 -61.40
CA LEU A 4 10.31 7.29 -60.31
C LEU A 4 10.07 8.05 -58.99
N ILE A 5 9.64 9.32 -59.07
CA ILE A 5 9.30 10.12 -57.90
C ILE A 5 7.98 9.66 -57.28
N GLY A 6 7.00 9.19 -58.09
CA GLY A 6 5.73 8.64 -57.62
C GLY A 6 5.92 7.31 -56.87
N GLU A 7 6.73 6.41 -57.42
CA GLU A 7 7.02 5.12 -56.76
C GLU A 7 7.77 5.29 -55.43
N SER A 8 8.78 6.18 -55.38
CA SER A 8 9.51 6.49 -54.15
C SER A 8 8.59 7.05 -53.03
N LYS A 9 7.58 7.88 -53.40
CA LYS A 9 6.60 8.39 -52.46
C LYS A 9 5.67 7.27 -51.93
N GLN A 10 5.21 6.39 -52.82
CA GLN A 10 4.35 5.26 -52.41
C GLN A 10 5.08 4.28 -51.49
N ILE A 11 6.35 3.97 -51.77
CA ILE A 11 7.19 3.10 -50.91
C ILE A 11 7.39 3.72 -49.53
N LYS A 12 7.70 5.03 -49.45
CA LYS A 12 7.83 5.73 -48.16
C LYS A 12 6.51 5.73 -47.37
N THR A 13 5.38 5.92 -48.04
CA THR A 13 4.07 5.91 -47.37
C THR A 13 3.71 4.52 -46.83
N LYS A 14 3.96 3.45 -47.62
CA LYS A 14 3.79 2.06 -47.15
C LYS A 14 4.68 1.74 -45.98
N MET A 15 5.96 2.07 -46.04
CA MET A 15 6.90 1.84 -44.95
C MET A 15 6.52 2.58 -43.65
N GLN A 16 6.00 3.81 -43.76
CA GLN A 16 5.46 4.57 -42.63
C GLN A 16 4.18 3.95 -42.04
N GLN A 17 3.31 3.39 -42.88
CA GLN A 17 2.11 2.67 -42.43
C GLN A 17 2.48 1.36 -41.70
N GLU A 18 3.43 0.57 -42.23
CA GLU A 18 3.91 -0.65 -41.60
C GLU A 18 4.55 -0.37 -40.24
N LEU A 19 5.44 0.62 -40.13
CA LEU A 19 6.02 1.07 -38.86
C LEU A 19 4.98 1.55 -37.84
N LYS A 20 3.91 2.19 -38.33
CA LYS A 20 2.81 2.63 -37.45
C LYS A 20 1.96 1.46 -36.94
N LEU A 21 1.74 0.45 -37.79
CA LEU A 21 1.03 -0.78 -37.43
C LEU A 21 1.87 -1.63 -36.46
N GLU A 22 3.17 -1.79 -36.68
CA GLU A 22 4.06 -2.47 -35.74
C GLU A 22 4.05 -1.82 -34.35
N LYS A 23 4.18 -0.49 -34.29
CA LYS A 23 4.12 0.25 -33.01
C LYS A 23 2.78 0.12 -32.29
N ILE A 24 1.66 0.04 -33.05
CA ILE A 24 0.32 -0.17 -32.49
C ILE A 24 0.22 -1.60 -31.93
N GLN A 25 0.73 -2.57 -32.66
CA GLN A 25 0.70 -3.98 -32.28
C GLN A 25 1.59 -4.26 -31.05
N GLU A 26 2.79 -3.69 -31.02
CA GLU A 26 3.70 -3.75 -29.87
C GLU A 26 3.08 -3.11 -28.62
N LYS A 27 2.43 -1.95 -28.79
CA LYS A 27 1.73 -1.25 -27.69
C LYS A 27 0.51 -2.03 -27.17
N SER A 28 -0.22 -2.73 -28.06
CA SER A 28 -1.35 -3.59 -27.68
C SER A 28 -0.87 -4.82 -26.89
N THR A 29 0.17 -5.50 -27.37
CA THR A 29 0.78 -6.65 -26.72
C THR A 29 1.35 -6.31 -25.34
N PHE A 30 2.03 -5.18 -25.22
CA PHE A 30 2.54 -4.69 -23.92
C PHE A 30 1.42 -4.32 -22.96
N SER A 31 0.34 -3.70 -23.45
CA SER A 31 -0.84 -3.37 -22.65
C SER A 31 -1.55 -4.62 -22.13
N GLU A 32 -1.69 -5.65 -22.96
CA GLU A 32 -2.26 -6.94 -22.58
C GLU A 32 -1.36 -7.69 -21.57
N TRP A 33 -0.05 -7.68 -21.78
CA TRP A 33 0.90 -8.25 -20.84
C TRP A 33 0.80 -7.59 -19.46
N ILE A 34 0.75 -6.25 -19.39
CA ILE A 34 0.55 -5.50 -18.14
C ILE A 34 -0.77 -5.91 -17.49
N LYS A 35 -1.85 -6.01 -18.24
CA LYS A 35 -3.16 -6.36 -17.71
C LYS A 35 -3.18 -7.77 -17.11
N ASN A 36 -2.54 -8.72 -17.78
CA ASN A 36 -2.45 -10.10 -17.32
C ASN A 36 -1.52 -10.27 -16.10
N ASN A 37 -0.47 -9.42 -15.99
CA ASN A 37 0.52 -9.50 -14.91
C ASN A 37 0.35 -8.39 -13.86
N PHE A 38 -0.78 -7.66 -13.88
CA PHE A 38 -1.01 -6.53 -12.97
C PHE A 38 -0.85 -6.89 -11.49
N GLN A 39 -1.17 -8.11 -11.11
CA GLN A 39 -1.03 -8.64 -9.74
C GLN A 39 0.41 -8.68 -9.23
N TYR A 40 1.41 -8.74 -10.11
CA TYR A 40 2.84 -8.78 -9.75
C TYR A 40 3.49 -7.40 -9.72
N ILE A 41 2.81 -6.37 -10.23
CA ILE A 41 3.34 -5.00 -10.25
C ILE A 41 3.56 -4.45 -8.83
N PRO A 42 2.58 -4.51 -7.89
CA PRO A 42 2.81 -4.04 -6.52
C PRO A 42 3.94 -4.77 -5.79
N PRO A 43 4.06 -6.12 -5.85
CA PRO A 43 5.23 -6.83 -5.32
C PRO A 43 6.56 -6.33 -5.86
N ALA A 44 6.67 -6.15 -7.18
CA ALA A 44 7.90 -5.67 -7.80
C ALA A 44 8.29 -4.26 -7.33
N PHE A 45 7.32 -3.36 -7.21
CA PHE A 45 7.56 -1.99 -6.75
C PHE A 45 7.96 -1.93 -5.26
N ILE A 46 7.30 -2.69 -4.38
CA ILE A 46 7.67 -2.69 -2.96
C ILE A 46 9.06 -3.30 -2.77
N THR A 47 9.42 -4.31 -3.58
CA THR A 47 10.78 -4.88 -3.59
C THR A 47 11.80 -3.85 -4.06
N LEU A 48 11.48 -3.09 -5.11
CA LEU A 48 12.36 -2.02 -5.60
C LEU A 48 12.56 -0.93 -4.55
N ILE A 49 11.47 -0.51 -3.86
CA ILE A 49 11.55 0.47 -2.76
C ILE A 49 12.42 -0.08 -1.63
N LEU A 50 12.24 -1.37 -1.27
CA LEU A 50 13.05 -2.03 -0.28
C LEU A 50 14.54 -2.06 -0.65
N LEU A 51 14.87 -2.44 -1.89
CA LEU A 51 16.25 -2.50 -2.36
C LEU A 51 16.88 -1.11 -2.37
N VAL A 52 16.23 -0.12 -2.97
CA VAL A 52 16.73 1.26 -3.00
C VAL A 52 16.91 1.79 -1.57
N GLY A 53 15.92 1.59 -0.70
CA GLY A 53 15.99 2.02 0.69
C GLY A 53 17.10 1.32 1.47
N GLN A 54 17.33 0.03 1.21
CA GLN A 54 18.38 -0.73 1.87
C GLN A 54 19.78 -0.29 1.43
N PHE A 55 20.01 -0.15 0.12
CA PHE A 55 21.34 0.24 -0.41
C PHE A 55 21.70 1.69 -0.09
N THR A 56 20.70 2.58 0.00
CA THR A 56 20.95 4.01 0.27
C THR A 56 20.94 4.36 1.75
N TYR A 57 20.09 3.71 2.56
CA TYR A 57 19.79 4.14 3.93
C TYR A 57 19.88 3.03 4.98
N GLY A 58 20.12 1.78 4.58
CA GLY A 58 20.17 0.67 5.53
C GLY A 58 18.85 0.50 6.31
N ILE A 59 17.70 0.53 5.62
CA ILE A 59 16.38 0.50 6.28
C ILE A 59 16.06 -0.79 7.00
N LEU A 60 16.77 -1.87 6.71
CA LEU A 60 16.59 -3.16 7.38
C LEU A 60 17.58 -3.28 8.54
N ASP A 61 17.08 -3.64 9.72
CA ASP A 61 17.93 -4.00 10.85
C ASP A 61 18.60 -5.36 10.63
N SER A 62 17.87 -6.29 10.02
CA SER A 62 18.33 -7.67 9.81
C SER A 62 17.64 -8.29 8.58
N TYR A 63 18.45 -8.88 7.72
CA TYR A 63 17.95 -9.71 6.61
C TYR A 63 17.21 -10.95 7.11
N THR A 64 17.63 -11.54 8.24
CA THR A 64 16.96 -12.68 8.86
C THR A 64 15.52 -12.35 9.22
N ASN A 65 15.27 -11.19 9.83
CA ASN A 65 13.92 -10.74 10.20
C ASN A 65 13.03 -10.57 8.98
N LEU A 66 13.57 -10.01 7.89
CA LEU A 66 12.84 -9.89 6.62
C LEU A 66 12.50 -11.27 6.03
N VAL A 67 13.47 -12.18 5.98
CA VAL A 67 13.25 -13.54 5.46
C VAL A 67 12.23 -14.29 6.30
N VAL A 68 12.28 -14.19 7.62
CA VAL A 68 11.30 -14.79 8.52
C VAL A 68 9.90 -14.24 8.26
N SER A 69 9.73 -12.92 8.16
CA SER A 69 8.42 -12.31 7.92
C SER A 69 7.84 -12.69 6.55
N ILE A 70 8.65 -12.70 5.49
CA ILE A 70 8.22 -13.12 4.15
C ILE A 70 7.90 -14.63 4.14
N GLY A 71 8.81 -15.46 4.65
CA GLY A 71 8.64 -16.92 4.70
C GLY A 71 7.39 -17.32 5.48
N THR A 72 7.18 -16.73 6.66
CA THR A 72 5.99 -16.96 7.48
C THR A 72 4.72 -16.56 6.73
N SER A 73 4.70 -15.39 6.10
CA SER A 73 3.53 -14.92 5.32
C SER A 73 3.20 -15.85 4.18
N LEU A 74 4.20 -16.31 3.42
CA LEU A 74 4.02 -17.21 2.28
C LEU A 74 3.53 -18.61 2.73
N ILE A 75 4.16 -19.19 3.75
CA ILE A 75 3.78 -20.51 4.29
C ILE A 75 2.36 -20.44 4.86
N ALA A 76 2.05 -19.43 5.68
CA ALA A 76 0.72 -19.25 6.23
C ALA A 76 -0.34 -19.07 5.14
N GLU A 77 -0.06 -18.32 4.06
CA GLU A 77 -0.98 -18.17 2.93
C GLU A 77 -1.21 -19.51 2.21
N ILE A 78 -0.17 -20.28 1.95
CA ILE A 78 -0.28 -21.60 1.30
C ILE A 78 -1.15 -22.54 2.15
N VAL A 79 -0.86 -22.63 3.46
CA VAL A 79 -1.58 -23.50 4.37
C VAL A 79 -3.04 -23.06 4.50
N LEU A 80 -3.29 -21.81 4.84
CA LEU A 80 -4.65 -21.32 5.11
C LEU A 80 -5.50 -21.22 3.85
N SER A 81 -4.94 -20.91 2.69
CA SER A 81 -5.70 -20.92 1.43
C SER A 81 -6.18 -22.31 1.07
N LYS A 82 -5.34 -23.32 1.30
CA LYS A 82 -5.69 -24.72 1.03
C LYS A 82 -6.68 -25.28 2.05
N THR A 83 -6.45 -25.03 3.34
CA THR A 83 -7.29 -25.59 4.43
C THR A 83 -8.64 -24.89 4.57
N VAL A 84 -8.69 -23.55 4.45
CA VAL A 84 -9.91 -22.78 4.67
C VAL A 84 -10.74 -22.59 3.39
N LEU A 85 -10.08 -22.46 2.23
CA LEU A 85 -10.79 -22.16 0.97
C LEU A 85 -10.76 -23.31 -0.04
N GLY A 86 -9.99 -24.35 0.20
CA GLY A 86 -9.82 -25.48 -0.74
C GLY A 86 -9.09 -25.11 -2.05
N THR A 87 -8.63 -23.88 -2.20
CA THR A 87 -8.00 -23.37 -3.43
C THR A 87 -6.68 -22.68 -3.13
N ARG A 88 -5.72 -22.77 -4.05
CA ARG A 88 -4.47 -22.01 -3.94
C ARG A 88 -4.71 -20.56 -4.38
N LYS A 89 -4.41 -19.61 -3.50
CA LYS A 89 -4.42 -18.18 -3.83
C LYS A 89 -3.07 -17.72 -4.39
N ASN A 90 -3.11 -16.59 -5.06
CA ASN A 90 -1.90 -15.91 -5.49
C ASN A 90 -1.09 -15.41 -4.28
N LEU A 91 0.20 -15.74 -4.26
CA LEU A 91 1.12 -15.40 -3.17
C LEU A 91 1.56 -13.93 -3.16
N ALA A 92 1.25 -13.16 -4.20
CA ALA A 92 1.67 -11.76 -4.32
C ALA A 92 1.26 -10.91 -3.09
N SER A 93 0.02 -11.09 -2.62
CA SER A 93 -0.49 -10.37 -1.44
C SER A 93 0.21 -10.79 -0.15
N ALA A 94 0.55 -12.07 0.00
CA ALA A 94 1.29 -12.56 1.16
C ALA A 94 2.74 -12.06 1.17
N TYR A 95 3.37 -12.02 0.00
CA TYR A 95 4.70 -11.46 -0.18
C TYR A 95 4.76 -9.98 0.22
N ILE A 96 3.80 -9.16 -0.26
CA ILE A 96 3.69 -7.75 0.13
C ILE A 96 3.50 -7.61 1.64
N THR A 97 2.65 -8.46 2.24
CA THR A 97 2.44 -8.47 3.70
C THR A 97 3.74 -8.76 4.44
N GLY A 98 4.49 -9.78 4.02
CA GLY A 98 5.77 -10.14 4.63
C GLY A 98 6.82 -9.02 4.55
N ILE A 99 6.97 -8.40 3.38
CA ILE A 99 7.87 -7.22 3.23
C ILE A 99 7.40 -6.07 4.12
N SER A 100 6.11 -5.76 4.13
CA SER A 100 5.57 -4.67 4.94
C SER A 100 5.84 -4.89 6.43
N VAL A 101 5.66 -6.10 6.93
CA VAL A 101 6.00 -6.48 8.31
C VAL A 101 7.49 -6.31 8.57
N GLY A 102 8.34 -6.85 7.68
CA GLY A 102 9.79 -6.79 7.82
C GLY A 102 10.36 -5.36 7.82
N ILE A 103 9.69 -4.41 7.14
CA ILE A 103 10.09 -3.01 7.13
C ILE A 103 9.51 -2.23 8.31
N LEU A 104 8.24 -2.46 8.66
CA LEU A 104 7.49 -1.60 9.59
C LEU A 104 7.75 -1.91 11.06
N ILE A 105 8.16 -3.13 11.38
CA ILE A 105 8.48 -3.55 12.75
C ILE A 105 9.98 -3.48 12.98
N ARG A 106 10.35 -3.07 14.19
CA ARG A 106 11.71 -3.04 14.72
C ARG A 106 11.77 -3.83 16.01
N SER A 107 12.66 -4.82 16.07
CA SER A 107 12.90 -5.61 17.25
C SER A 107 14.26 -6.28 17.20
N ASN A 108 14.92 -6.37 18.35
CA ASN A 108 16.20 -7.08 18.50
C ASN A 108 16.04 -8.61 18.51
N VAL A 109 14.79 -9.10 18.54
CA VAL A 109 14.47 -10.53 18.55
C VAL A 109 13.60 -10.90 17.35
N VAL A 110 13.66 -12.14 16.91
CA VAL A 110 13.04 -12.61 15.66
C VAL A 110 11.53 -12.87 15.80
N TRP A 111 11.08 -13.32 16.99
CA TRP A 111 9.69 -13.77 17.17
C TRP A 111 8.62 -12.73 16.85
N PRO A 112 8.79 -11.41 17.04
CA PRO A 112 7.76 -10.43 16.67
C PRO A 112 7.48 -10.42 15.17
N TYR A 113 8.49 -10.61 14.35
CA TYR A 113 8.34 -10.67 12.89
C TYR A 113 7.54 -11.89 12.47
N PHE A 114 7.83 -13.05 13.08
CA PHE A 114 7.06 -14.27 12.85
C PHE A 114 5.60 -14.09 13.27
N VAL A 115 5.35 -13.66 14.50
CA VAL A 115 3.98 -13.52 15.03
C VAL A 115 3.18 -12.48 14.26
N THR A 116 3.78 -11.33 13.93
CA THR A 116 3.11 -10.29 13.15
C THR A 116 2.72 -10.76 11.76
N ALA A 117 3.63 -11.43 11.07
CA ALA A 117 3.38 -11.99 9.76
C ALA A 117 2.25 -13.04 9.80
N LEU A 118 2.28 -13.90 10.81
CA LEU A 118 1.27 -14.93 11.03
C LEU A 118 -0.12 -14.31 11.33
N LEU A 119 -0.20 -13.35 12.27
CA LEU A 119 -1.44 -12.62 12.59
C LEU A 119 -2.00 -11.88 11.37
N SER A 120 -1.12 -11.25 10.59
CA SER A 120 -1.50 -10.58 9.36
C SER A 120 -2.21 -11.51 8.39
N ILE A 121 -1.65 -12.68 8.14
CA ILE A 121 -2.25 -13.64 7.21
C ILE A 121 -3.49 -14.32 7.81
N ILE A 122 -3.48 -14.69 9.09
CA ILE A 122 -4.65 -15.26 9.77
C ILE A 122 -5.84 -14.30 9.67
N SER A 123 -5.64 -12.99 9.84
CA SER A 123 -6.71 -12.00 9.76
C SER A 123 -7.46 -12.03 8.42
N LYS A 124 -6.79 -12.36 7.32
CA LYS A 124 -7.39 -12.50 5.97
C LYS A 124 -8.40 -13.64 5.89
N TYR A 125 -8.25 -14.66 6.74
CA TYR A 125 -9.07 -15.87 6.71
C TYR A 125 -10.12 -15.89 7.80
N VAL A 126 -9.81 -15.39 8.99
CA VAL A 126 -10.70 -15.40 10.15
C VAL A 126 -11.61 -14.16 10.18
N LEU A 127 -11.03 -12.97 9.92
CA LEU A 127 -11.75 -11.70 10.03
C LEU A 127 -12.42 -11.33 8.69
N ARG A 128 -13.36 -12.16 8.28
CA ARG A 128 -14.07 -12.01 7.00
C ARG A 128 -15.57 -11.76 7.21
N TYR A 129 -16.10 -10.96 6.32
CA TYR A 129 -17.53 -10.80 6.17
C TYR A 129 -17.91 -10.97 4.71
N LYS A 130 -18.86 -11.83 4.40
CA LYS A 130 -19.30 -12.17 3.03
C LYS A 130 -18.14 -12.52 2.08
N GLY A 131 -17.22 -13.34 2.55
CA GLY A 131 -16.08 -13.79 1.75
C GLY A 131 -14.99 -12.75 1.53
N ARG A 132 -15.12 -11.53 2.07
CA ARG A 132 -14.13 -10.45 1.99
C ARG A 132 -13.52 -10.18 3.35
N HIS A 133 -12.20 -10.03 3.43
CA HIS A 133 -11.53 -9.61 4.65
C HIS A 133 -11.80 -8.12 4.90
N LEU A 134 -11.97 -7.79 6.18
CA LEU A 134 -12.35 -6.43 6.62
C LEU A 134 -11.14 -5.54 6.87
N TRP A 135 -10.04 -6.11 7.37
CA TRP A 135 -8.80 -5.41 7.68
C TRP A 135 -7.78 -5.53 6.55
N ASN A 136 -6.97 -4.49 6.35
CA ASN A 136 -5.71 -4.65 5.63
C ASN A 136 -4.81 -5.57 6.47
N PRO A 137 -4.30 -6.68 5.90
CA PRO A 137 -3.61 -7.71 6.70
C PRO A 137 -2.36 -7.20 7.40
N SER A 138 -1.48 -6.49 6.70
CA SER A 138 -0.25 -5.95 7.29
C SER A 138 -0.56 -4.89 8.34
N ASN A 139 -1.56 -4.02 8.09
CA ASN A 139 -1.98 -3.04 9.08
C ASN A 139 -2.52 -3.71 10.36
N PHE A 140 -3.32 -4.76 10.22
CA PHE A 140 -3.84 -5.51 11.36
C PHE A 140 -2.72 -6.09 12.21
N GLY A 141 -1.82 -6.87 11.60
CA GLY A 141 -0.73 -7.51 12.34
C GLY A 141 0.21 -6.50 12.99
N VAL A 142 0.60 -5.45 12.24
CA VAL A 142 1.47 -4.38 12.76
C VAL A 142 0.80 -3.64 13.91
N SER A 143 -0.46 -3.23 13.78
CA SER A 143 -1.21 -2.54 14.84
C SER A 143 -1.26 -3.37 16.14
N TRP A 144 -1.60 -4.64 16.03
CA TRP A 144 -1.67 -5.53 17.20
C TRP A 144 -0.30 -5.77 17.83
N MET A 145 0.74 -5.96 17.01
CA MET A 145 2.09 -6.15 17.54
C MET A 145 2.62 -4.90 18.24
N LEU A 146 2.40 -3.71 17.67
CA LEU A 146 2.80 -2.44 18.29
C LEU A 146 2.01 -2.15 19.58
N PHE A 147 0.76 -2.61 19.67
CA PHE A 147 -0.06 -2.47 20.86
C PHE A 147 0.35 -3.43 21.98
N LEU A 148 0.57 -4.71 21.66
CA LEU A 148 0.87 -5.75 22.63
C LEU A 148 2.36 -5.87 22.96
N GLY A 149 3.23 -5.58 22.00
CA GLY A 149 4.68 -5.80 22.10
C GLY A 149 5.48 -4.62 22.66
N SER A 150 4.86 -3.73 23.41
CA SER A 150 5.33 -2.39 23.79
C SER A 150 6.74 -2.30 24.39
N MET A 151 7.31 -3.36 24.94
CA MET A 151 8.66 -3.34 25.53
C MET A 151 9.78 -3.78 24.57
N ASN A 152 9.47 -4.60 23.57
CA ASN A 152 10.48 -5.21 22.67
C ASN A 152 10.25 -4.90 21.20
N VAL A 153 9.19 -4.15 20.87
CA VAL A 153 8.80 -3.88 19.51
C VAL A 153 8.52 -2.40 19.31
N ALA A 154 9.17 -1.83 18.32
CA ALA A 154 8.92 -0.47 17.87
C ALA A 154 8.46 -0.47 16.40
N GLY A 155 7.80 0.58 15.99
CA GLY A 155 7.57 0.84 14.57
C GLY A 155 8.79 1.47 13.92
N LEU A 156 8.87 1.38 12.61
CA LEU A 156 9.91 2.02 11.84
C LEU A 156 9.89 3.54 12.08
N SER A 157 10.94 4.04 12.72
CA SER A 157 11.11 5.45 13.05
C SER A 157 12.17 6.16 12.20
N ILE A 158 12.86 5.43 11.30
CA ILE A 158 13.85 6.02 10.42
C ILE A 158 13.16 7.03 9.54
N GLN A 159 13.44 8.29 9.82
CA GLN A 159 13.10 9.37 8.92
C GLN A 159 14.20 9.44 7.87
N TRP A 160 13.81 9.57 6.61
CA TRP A 160 14.76 9.76 5.50
C TRP A 160 15.52 11.09 5.62
N GLY A 161 15.32 11.80 6.75
CA GLY A 161 15.83 13.13 6.98
C GLY A 161 15.30 14.11 5.92
N SER A 162 16.08 15.11 5.62
CA SER A 162 15.83 16.05 4.52
C SER A 162 16.31 15.52 3.16
N ASN A 163 16.49 14.22 2.99
CA ASN A 163 16.93 13.66 1.70
C ASN A 163 15.78 13.61 0.70
N LEU A 164 15.56 14.74 0.03
CA LEU A 164 14.51 14.91 -0.98
C LEU A 164 14.64 13.93 -2.15
N ALA A 165 15.85 13.44 -2.44
CA ALA A 165 16.05 12.48 -3.52
C ALA A 165 15.40 11.13 -3.25
N ALA A 166 15.59 10.57 -2.05
CA ALA A 166 14.95 9.32 -1.67
C ALA A 166 13.43 9.44 -1.60
N MET A 167 12.95 10.53 -0.98
CA MET A 167 11.53 10.84 -0.93
C MET A 167 10.92 10.93 -2.33
N SER A 168 11.55 11.66 -3.24
CA SER A 168 11.01 11.85 -4.59
C SER A 168 10.89 10.53 -5.36
N VAL A 169 11.85 9.60 -5.20
CA VAL A 169 11.77 8.27 -5.81
C VAL A 169 10.57 7.48 -5.25
N ILE A 170 10.41 7.43 -3.92
CA ILE A 170 9.30 6.69 -3.31
C ILE A 170 7.95 7.31 -3.67
N TRP A 171 7.86 8.65 -3.67
CA TRP A 171 6.65 9.34 -4.08
C TRP A 171 6.33 9.10 -5.55
N ALA A 172 7.31 9.16 -6.45
CA ALA A 172 7.11 8.89 -7.87
C ALA A 172 6.58 7.45 -8.08
N LEU A 173 7.24 6.46 -7.49
CA LEU A 173 6.82 5.05 -7.58
C LEU A 173 5.44 4.83 -6.95
N GLY A 174 5.21 5.38 -5.75
CA GLY A 174 3.93 5.30 -5.05
C GLY A 174 2.78 5.92 -5.86
N LEU A 175 2.97 7.12 -6.42
CA LEU A 175 1.98 7.79 -7.25
C LEU A 175 1.67 7.00 -8.53
N ILE A 176 2.66 6.37 -9.16
CA ILE A 176 2.43 5.49 -10.33
C ILE A 176 1.53 4.32 -9.95
N ILE A 177 1.80 3.65 -8.82
CA ILE A 177 1.00 2.50 -8.34
C ILE A 177 -0.43 2.93 -8.05
N VAL A 178 -0.58 3.98 -7.25
CA VAL A 178 -1.88 4.48 -6.79
C VAL A 178 -2.72 4.99 -7.96
N ASN A 179 -2.10 5.64 -8.95
CA ASN A 179 -2.78 6.09 -10.15
C ASN A 179 -3.26 4.90 -11.00
N LYS A 180 -2.40 3.89 -11.22
CA LYS A 180 -2.79 2.65 -11.92
C LYS A 180 -3.90 1.90 -11.18
N ALA A 181 -3.88 1.89 -9.85
CA ALA A 181 -4.93 1.32 -9.02
C ALA A 181 -6.23 2.17 -9.00
N LYS A 182 -6.25 3.34 -9.65
CA LYS A 182 -7.37 4.32 -9.62
C LYS A 182 -7.71 4.77 -8.19
N ARG A 183 -6.68 4.94 -7.34
CA ARG A 183 -6.80 5.32 -5.91
C ARG A 183 -6.17 6.67 -5.58
N LEU A 184 -5.73 7.44 -6.57
CA LEU A 184 -5.07 8.74 -6.35
C LEU A 184 -5.90 9.68 -5.45
N HIS A 185 -7.24 9.65 -5.59
CA HIS A 185 -8.13 10.44 -4.75
C HIS A 185 -8.05 10.07 -3.25
N VAL A 186 -7.75 8.81 -2.91
CA VAL A 186 -7.56 8.34 -1.52
C VAL A 186 -6.30 8.97 -0.93
N THR A 187 -5.18 8.82 -1.64
CA THR A 187 -3.88 9.38 -1.24
C THR A 187 -3.96 10.90 -1.08
N LEU A 188 -4.50 11.62 -2.08
CA LEU A 188 -4.60 13.08 -2.04
C LEU A 188 -5.52 13.55 -0.91
N THR A 189 -6.64 12.87 -0.67
CA THR A 189 -7.54 13.20 0.44
C THR A 189 -6.85 13.02 1.78
N TYR A 190 -6.12 11.90 1.97
CA TYR A 190 -5.41 11.68 3.22
C TYR A 190 -4.34 12.75 3.47
N VAL A 191 -3.48 13.01 2.47
CA VAL A 191 -2.41 14.02 2.60
C VAL A 191 -2.98 15.39 2.89
N ALA A 192 -4.03 15.81 2.17
CA ALA A 192 -4.70 17.09 2.42
C ALA A 192 -5.30 17.17 3.82
N SER A 193 -6.01 16.12 4.26
CA SER A 193 -6.57 16.04 5.61
C SER A 193 -5.48 16.09 6.68
N PHE A 194 -4.39 15.34 6.48
CA PHE A 194 -3.26 15.34 7.40
C PHE A 194 -2.63 16.74 7.54
N ILE A 195 -2.39 17.43 6.42
CA ILE A 195 -1.80 18.79 6.43
C ILE A 195 -2.70 19.76 7.22
N ILE A 196 -4.02 19.73 6.95
CA ILE A 196 -4.99 20.60 7.67
C ILE A 196 -4.98 20.26 9.17
N LEU A 197 -5.05 18.98 9.52
CA LEU A 197 -5.08 18.54 10.92
C LEU A 197 -3.74 18.74 11.63
N ALA A 198 -2.61 18.65 10.92
CA ALA A 198 -1.29 18.99 11.46
C ALA A 198 -1.20 20.48 11.80
N TYR A 199 -1.77 21.35 10.95
CA TYR A 199 -1.85 22.78 11.27
C TYR A 199 -2.71 23.03 12.52
N ILE A 200 -3.89 22.42 12.61
CA ILE A 200 -4.76 22.55 13.79
C ILE A 200 -4.03 22.03 15.05
N ARG A 201 -3.33 20.89 14.94
CA ARG A 201 -2.59 20.30 16.05
C ARG A 201 -1.45 21.21 16.51
N SER A 202 -0.71 21.85 15.60
CA SER A 202 0.36 22.79 15.96
C SER A 202 -0.13 23.95 16.82
N LEU A 203 -1.37 24.43 16.56
CA LEU A 203 -1.99 25.48 17.38
C LEU A 203 -2.42 24.97 18.77
N ILE A 204 -2.89 23.71 18.87
CA ILE A 204 -3.36 23.14 20.14
C ILE A 204 -2.19 22.78 21.05
N VAL A 205 -1.14 22.16 20.50
CA VAL A 205 0.01 21.66 21.26
C VAL A 205 1.09 22.74 21.43
N ASN A 206 0.92 23.86 20.75
CA ASN A 206 1.90 24.99 20.73
C ASN A 206 3.26 24.55 20.19
N ASP A 207 3.26 23.73 19.14
CA ASP A 207 4.45 23.26 18.42
C ASP A 207 4.53 23.90 17.02
N THR A 208 5.69 23.76 16.36
CA THR A 208 5.86 24.29 15.01
C THR A 208 5.08 23.43 14.00
N PHE A 209 4.44 24.09 13.03
CA PHE A 209 3.72 23.38 11.97
C PHE A 209 4.61 22.39 11.20
N LEU A 210 5.88 22.74 10.97
CA LEU A 210 6.83 21.86 10.28
C LEU A 210 7.14 20.60 11.08
N ALA A 211 7.21 20.68 12.41
CA ALA A 211 7.38 19.49 13.26
C ALA A 211 6.16 18.57 13.14
N GLU A 212 4.95 19.13 13.16
CA GLU A 212 3.73 18.37 12.99
C GLU A 212 3.57 17.75 11.60
N LEU A 213 4.15 18.36 10.57
CA LEU A 213 4.15 17.88 9.20
C LEU A 213 5.23 16.81 8.94
N SER A 214 6.31 16.80 9.73
CA SER A 214 7.48 15.97 9.53
C SER A 214 7.20 14.46 9.37
N PRO A 215 6.20 13.84 10.03
CA PRO A 215 5.90 12.42 9.86
C PRO A 215 5.60 12.01 8.41
N LEU A 216 5.03 12.90 7.59
CA LEU A 216 4.77 12.61 6.15
C LEU A 216 6.04 12.30 5.36
N THR A 217 7.20 12.77 5.82
CA THR A 217 8.49 12.51 5.18
C THR A 217 9.08 11.15 5.57
N GLY A 218 8.54 10.51 6.61
CA GLY A 218 9.03 9.23 7.11
C GLY A 218 8.56 8.04 6.26
N PRO A 219 9.39 6.98 6.16
CA PRO A 219 9.07 5.79 5.36
C PRO A 219 7.82 5.08 5.87
N MET A 220 7.54 5.13 7.15
CA MET A 220 6.34 4.57 7.77
C MET A 220 5.06 5.17 7.17
N TYR A 221 4.98 6.50 7.12
CA TYR A 221 3.84 7.21 6.54
C TYR A 221 3.74 7.02 5.03
N GLN A 222 4.86 6.95 4.33
CA GLN A 222 4.88 6.73 2.88
C GLN A 222 4.33 5.33 2.53
N LEU A 223 4.74 4.28 3.26
CA LEU A 223 4.17 2.94 3.10
C LEU A 223 2.68 2.91 3.47
N PHE A 224 2.29 3.61 4.51
CA PHE A 224 0.89 3.73 4.91
C PHE A 224 0.04 4.38 3.80
N ILE A 225 0.49 5.54 3.28
CA ILE A 225 -0.21 6.35 2.27
C ILE A 225 -0.35 5.60 0.94
N PHE A 226 0.69 4.89 0.49
CA PHE A 226 0.68 4.27 -0.83
C PHE A 226 0.19 2.82 -0.85
N PHE A 227 0.31 2.08 0.24
CA PHE A 227 0.02 0.64 0.23
C PHE A 227 -1.06 0.20 1.22
N MET A 228 -1.25 0.89 2.36
CA MET A 228 -2.21 0.44 3.36
C MET A 228 -3.58 1.10 3.21
N ILE A 229 -3.64 2.43 3.22
CA ILE A 229 -4.92 3.15 3.13
C ILE A 229 -5.55 3.05 1.74
N THR A 230 -4.74 2.79 0.72
CA THR A 230 -5.18 2.61 -0.68
C THR A 230 -5.56 1.18 -1.04
N ASP A 231 -5.44 0.22 -0.12
CA ASP A 231 -5.65 -1.20 -0.37
C ASP A 231 -7.04 -1.48 -1.00
N PRO A 232 -7.09 -2.01 -2.25
CA PRO A 232 -8.36 -2.18 -2.94
C PRO A 232 -9.32 -3.19 -2.29
N PRO A 233 -8.86 -4.34 -1.75
CA PRO A 233 -9.73 -5.33 -1.13
C PRO A 233 -10.50 -4.82 0.09
N THR A 234 -9.89 -3.96 0.90
CA THR A 234 -10.47 -3.46 2.16
C THR A 234 -11.18 -2.11 2.02
N ALA A 235 -11.00 -1.43 0.88
CA ALA A 235 -11.68 -0.18 0.62
C ALA A 235 -13.20 -0.37 0.39
N VAL A 236 -13.97 0.65 0.76
CA VAL A 236 -15.41 0.73 0.44
C VAL A 236 -15.66 0.89 -1.06
N SER A 237 -16.83 0.49 -1.53
CA SER A 237 -17.16 0.35 -2.96
C SER A 237 -17.18 1.68 -3.70
N THR A 238 -17.80 2.72 -3.13
CA THR A 238 -18.02 4.00 -3.79
C THR A 238 -16.83 4.97 -3.64
N LYS A 239 -16.61 5.82 -4.65
CA LYS A 239 -15.57 6.87 -4.60
C LYS A 239 -15.82 7.87 -3.47
N LYS A 240 -17.08 8.31 -3.29
CA LYS A 240 -17.47 9.23 -2.21
C LYS A 240 -17.25 8.59 -0.83
N GLY A 241 -17.65 7.32 -0.68
CA GLY A 241 -17.43 6.58 0.56
C GLY A 241 -15.95 6.46 0.93
N ARG A 242 -15.06 6.20 -0.06
CA ARG A 242 -13.61 6.16 0.17
C ARG A 242 -13.06 7.48 0.68
N ILE A 243 -13.50 8.61 0.12
CA ILE A 243 -13.10 9.95 0.58
C ILE A 243 -13.53 10.16 2.03
N ILE A 244 -14.79 9.85 2.38
CA ILE A 244 -15.31 9.98 3.74
C ILE A 244 -14.51 9.12 4.72
N VAL A 245 -14.28 7.84 4.38
CA VAL A 245 -13.52 6.92 5.24
C VAL A 245 -12.11 7.44 5.49
N VAL A 246 -11.45 7.96 4.47
CA VAL A 246 -10.10 8.50 4.59
C VAL A 246 -10.04 9.73 5.49
N ILE A 247 -11.03 10.62 5.39
CA ILE A 247 -11.17 11.77 6.30
C ILE A 247 -11.39 11.28 7.74
N LEU A 248 -12.24 10.27 7.95
CA LEU A 248 -12.45 9.69 9.26
C LEU A 248 -11.19 9.03 9.84
N VAL A 249 -10.39 8.35 8.99
CA VAL A 249 -9.09 7.81 9.41
C VAL A 249 -8.15 8.93 9.84
N ALA A 250 -8.06 10.01 9.06
CA ALA A 250 -7.21 11.16 9.40
C ALA A 250 -7.67 11.86 10.70
N LEU A 251 -8.98 11.97 10.94
CA LEU A 251 -9.54 12.51 12.18
C LEU A 251 -9.25 11.59 13.38
N ALA A 252 -9.41 10.28 13.23
CA ALA A 252 -9.08 9.33 14.28
C ALA A 252 -7.59 9.36 14.61
N GLU A 253 -6.73 9.43 13.59
CA GLU A 253 -5.30 9.63 13.76
C GLU A 253 -4.97 10.92 14.50
N PHE A 254 -5.59 12.03 14.13
CA PHE A 254 -5.42 13.32 14.80
C PHE A 254 -5.74 13.22 16.31
N VAL A 255 -6.87 12.59 16.68
CA VAL A 255 -7.22 12.36 18.08
C VAL A 255 -6.20 11.49 18.81
N LEU A 256 -5.72 10.42 18.15
CA LEU A 256 -4.68 9.56 18.72
C LEU A 256 -3.36 10.31 18.89
N ARG A 257 -2.98 11.17 17.95
CA ARG A 257 -1.78 12.00 18.05
C ARG A 257 -1.87 13.06 19.15
N LEU A 258 -3.06 13.63 19.40
CA LEU A 258 -3.30 14.50 20.56
C LEU A 258 -3.07 13.77 21.89
N ASN A 259 -3.31 12.46 21.93
CA ASN A 259 -3.02 11.59 23.07
C ASN A 259 -1.61 10.96 23.00
N SER A 260 -0.67 11.59 22.28
CA SER A 260 0.74 11.20 22.18
C SER A 260 0.98 9.79 21.60
N SER A 261 0.04 9.24 20.83
CA SER A 261 0.22 7.96 20.17
C SER A 261 1.16 8.09 18.97
N ILE A 262 2.30 7.40 19.05
CA ILE A 262 3.33 7.41 17.98
C ILE A 262 2.83 6.66 16.73
N TYR A 263 2.08 5.58 16.91
CA TYR A 263 1.62 4.70 15.85
C TYR A 263 0.18 4.98 15.41
N ALA A 264 -0.25 6.23 15.61
CA ALA A 264 -1.61 6.71 15.35
C ALA A 264 -2.20 6.30 13.99
N PRO A 265 -1.50 6.41 12.83
CA PRO A 265 -2.10 6.06 11.54
C PRO A 265 -2.50 4.59 11.45
N PHE A 266 -1.68 3.68 12.00
CA PHE A 266 -2.01 2.25 12.01
C PHE A 266 -3.24 1.93 12.85
N TYR A 267 -3.33 2.49 14.06
CA TYR A 267 -4.48 2.30 14.93
C TYR A 267 -5.75 2.92 14.35
N ALA A 268 -5.64 4.13 13.77
CA ALA A 268 -6.77 4.80 13.13
C ALA A 268 -7.35 3.96 11.98
N LEU A 269 -6.51 3.45 11.09
CA LEU A 269 -6.95 2.58 10.00
C LEU A 269 -7.49 1.24 10.53
N CYS A 270 -6.87 0.68 11.57
CA CYS A 270 -7.29 -0.57 12.18
C CYS A 270 -8.69 -0.49 12.81
N ILE A 271 -9.09 0.68 13.30
CA ILE A 271 -10.41 0.93 13.91
C ILE A 271 -11.42 1.32 12.84
N VAL A 272 -11.13 2.36 12.06
CA VAL A 272 -12.11 2.97 11.14
C VAL A 272 -12.34 2.10 9.90
N GLY A 273 -11.27 1.51 9.34
CA GLY A 273 -11.33 0.75 8.10
C GLY A 273 -12.35 -0.39 8.10
N PRO A 274 -12.26 -1.35 9.04
CA PRO A 274 -13.16 -2.49 9.08
C PRO A 274 -14.61 -2.11 9.39
N VAL A 275 -14.85 -1.09 10.24
CA VAL A 275 -16.20 -0.59 10.53
C VAL A 275 -16.83 -0.03 9.25
N ALA A 276 -16.11 0.81 8.54
CA ALA A 276 -16.58 1.37 7.27
C ALA A 276 -16.82 0.28 6.23
N LYS A 277 -15.91 -0.70 6.12
CA LYS A 277 -16.06 -1.83 5.19
C LYS A 277 -17.25 -2.72 5.55
N PHE A 278 -17.48 -2.98 6.82
CA PHE A 278 -18.63 -3.75 7.30
C PHE A 278 -19.96 -3.07 6.93
N ILE A 279 -20.06 -1.75 7.17
CA ILE A 279 -21.23 -0.94 6.82
C ILE A 279 -21.47 -0.97 5.30
N ASP A 280 -20.42 -0.77 4.48
CA ASP A 280 -20.48 -0.83 3.02
C ASP A 280 -21.02 -2.18 2.52
N LEU A 281 -20.52 -3.29 3.06
CA LEU A 281 -20.95 -4.63 2.67
C LEU A 281 -22.38 -4.95 3.14
N ARG A 282 -22.84 -4.36 4.24
CA ARG A 282 -24.21 -4.49 4.73
C ARG A 282 -25.19 -3.69 3.87
N SER A 283 -24.84 -2.45 3.53
CA SER A 283 -25.71 -1.58 2.71
C SER A 283 -25.92 -2.12 1.29
N LEU A 284 -24.92 -2.76 0.70
CA LEU A 284 -25.05 -3.42 -0.60
C LEU A 284 -26.10 -4.54 -0.58
N GLN A 285 -26.35 -5.19 0.57
CA GLN A 285 -27.42 -6.20 0.67
C GLN A 285 -28.82 -5.60 0.66
N LEU A 286 -29.00 -4.49 1.37
CA LEU A 286 -30.31 -3.86 1.47
C LEU A 286 -30.80 -3.37 0.10
N ASN A 287 -29.86 -3.04 -0.82
CA ASN A 287 -30.17 -2.60 -2.16
C ASN A 287 -30.28 -3.74 -3.20
N THR A 288 -30.03 -5.00 -2.82
CA THR A 288 -30.14 -6.17 -3.71
C THR A 288 -31.30 -7.09 -3.37
N VAL A 289 -32.06 -6.80 -2.33
CA VAL A 289 -33.33 -7.48 -2.01
C VAL A 289 -34.43 -6.69 -2.74
N PRO A 290 -35.17 -7.30 -3.70
CA PRO A 290 -36.25 -6.65 -4.44
C PRO A 290 -37.42 -6.27 -3.54
#